data_e1fdbfe2cb6523d91b405e889d78c525
#
_entry.id   e1fdbfe2cb6523d91b405e889d78c525
#
_cell.length_a   1.000
_cell.length_b   1.000
_cell.length_c   1.000
_cell.angle_alpha   90.00
_cell.angle_beta   90.00
_cell.angle_gamma   90.00
#
_symmetry.space_group_name_H-M   'P 1'
#
loop_
_entity.id
_entity.type
_entity.pdbx_description
1 polymer ?
#
loop_
_entity_poly.entity_id
_entity_poly.type
_entity_poly.pdbx_seq_one_letter_code
_entity_poly.pdbx_strand_id
1 'polypeptide(L)'
;MAVVQISRIQHRSGTSDNLPQLARGEIGLAVDTRRVYIGNGGTGSPQTENLELLTSRSNILEISESYTYKDAQIGFNAQTGLNAASPIIRTLQEKIDDVASVRDFGAVGDGETDDTAAINRALYEIFAREQIIRVRRMLYFPAGKYLVTGLLKIPSFAYLKGEGPDSTIIYGNDVTENAVVQFADSKQQVDASVGSGTGLPPQFIVIDGMTIEAGVDIPVLHIDQAESCYINNCKIIGNSASAPTAVGNSNPAVKITSTASYTTKHINFKNCTIGKHSFGVNLDHDMNSIHFDGCNFEHAFKAIKIGENVTGSAPAVTGPKSVKITSSRFNDIYKQGMHAYNGDNIVSAYNIYIDVANNSLGNGNAATHVIDFADGVGSFSIGDSFDRP
;
A
#
# COMPACT_ATOMS: atom_id res chain seq x y z
N MET A 1 43.94 2.07 -64.21
CA MET A 1 43.67 2.44 -62.83
C MET A 1 42.23 2.91 -62.78
N ALA A 2 41.35 2.21 -62.08
CA ALA A 2 39.98 2.68 -61.86
C ALA A 2 40.02 3.75 -60.77
N VAL A 3 39.62 4.94 -61.09
CA VAL A 3 39.40 6.02 -60.09
C VAL A 3 38.11 5.71 -59.36
N VAL A 4 38.21 5.26 -58.14
CA VAL A 4 37.02 5.14 -57.25
C VAL A 4 36.71 6.56 -56.76
N GLN A 5 35.71 7.19 -57.33
CA GLN A 5 35.22 8.48 -56.89
C GLN A 5 34.28 8.22 -55.69
N ILE A 6 34.77 8.49 -54.49
CA ILE A 6 33.94 8.46 -53.29
C ILE A 6 33.12 9.73 -53.28
N SER A 7 31.84 9.66 -53.64
CA SER A 7 30.89 10.74 -53.48
C SER A 7 30.57 10.92 -52.01
N ARG A 8 30.88 12.07 -51.44
CA ARG A 8 30.47 12.43 -50.09
C ARG A 8 28.98 12.76 -50.13
N ILE A 9 28.16 11.93 -49.52
CA ILE A 9 26.72 12.20 -49.35
C ILE A 9 26.60 13.14 -48.15
N GLN A 10 26.07 14.32 -48.37
CA GLN A 10 25.76 15.28 -47.31
C GLN A 10 24.27 15.35 -47.15
N HIS A 11 23.78 15.08 -45.95
CA HIS A 11 22.37 15.20 -45.60
C HIS A 11 22.03 16.60 -45.15
N ARG A 12 20.75 17.02 -45.30
CA ARG A 12 20.30 18.29 -44.77
C ARG A 12 20.32 18.26 -43.25
N SER A 13 20.68 19.36 -42.62
CA SER A 13 20.66 19.53 -41.19
C SER A 13 20.16 20.92 -40.82
N GLY A 14 19.42 21.00 -39.72
CA GLY A 14 18.86 22.23 -39.18
C GLY A 14 18.30 21.97 -37.77
N THR A 15 17.71 22.99 -37.16
CA THR A 15 16.91 22.79 -35.97
C THR A 15 15.55 22.17 -36.33
N SER A 16 14.89 21.52 -35.41
CA SER A 16 13.58 20.90 -35.62
C SER A 16 12.56 21.85 -36.26
N ASP A 17 12.54 23.12 -35.81
CA ASP A 17 11.63 24.15 -36.31
C ASP A 17 11.96 24.67 -37.71
N ASN A 18 13.22 24.52 -38.14
CA ASN A 18 13.72 25.01 -39.39
C ASN A 18 14.07 23.90 -40.40
N LEU A 19 13.77 22.67 -40.12
CA LEU A 19 13.99 21.59 -41.06
C LEU A 19 12.98 21.72 -42.21
N PRO A 20 13.39 21.97 -43.44
CA PRO A 20 12.46 22.15 -44.56
C PRO A 20 11.77 20.83 -44.89
N GLN A 21 10.70 20.91 -45.68
CA GLN A 21 10.13 19.74 -46.33
C GLN A 21 11.22 19.05 -47.16
N LEU A 22 11.50 17.80 -46.82
CA LEU A 22 12.47 16.96 -47.50
C LEU A 22 11.87 16.37 -48.77
N ALA A 23 12.67 16.24 -49.82
CA ALA A 23 12.25 15.51 -51.01
C ALA A 23 12.05 14.02 -50.67
N ARG A 24 11.28 13.32 -51.49
CA ARG A 24 11.02 11.90 -51.27
C ARG A 24 12.28 11.07 -51.16
N GLY A 25 12.47 10.42 -50.01
CA GLY A 25 13.67 9.62 -49.71
C GLY A 25 14.90 10.45 -49.28
N GLU A 26 14.79 11.77 -49.20
CA GLU A 26 15.84 12.63 -48.67
C GLU A 26 15.91 12.51 -47.14
N ILE A 27 17.12 12.41 -46.60
CA ILE A 27 17.33 12.31 -45.15
C ILE A 27 17.73 13.68 -44.61
N GLY A 28 17.08 14.07 -43.49
CA GLY A 28 17.38 15.27 -42.74
C GLY A 28 17.70 14.97 -41.27
N LEU A 29 18.57 15.78 -40.67
CA LEU A 29 18.92 15.68 -39.24
C LEU A 29 18.52 16.98 -38.53
N ALA A 30 17.64 16.84 -37.52
CA ALA A 30 17.41 17.90 -36.56
C ALA A 30 18.51 17.87 -35.49
N VAL A 31 19.39 18.88 -35.51
CA VAL A 31 20.63 18.91 -34.68
C VAL A 31 20.34 19.22 -33.22
N ASP A 32 19.29 19.96 -32.93
CA ASP A 32 18.82 20.32 -31.59
C ASP A 32 18.22 19.09 -30.85
N THR A 33 17.34 18.33 -31.52
CA THR A 33 16.69 17.15 -30.96
C THR A 33 17.43 15.86 -31.27
N ARG A 34 18.43 15.89 -32.15
CA ARG A 34 19.18 14.72 -32.66
C ARG A 34 18.29 13.67 -33.33
N ARG A 35 17.17 14.11 -33.90
CA ARG A 35 16.21 13.23 -34.60
C ARG A 35 16.55 13.21 -36.10
N VAL A 36 16.31 12.02 -36.71
CA VAL A 36 16.53 11.82 -38.14
C VAL A 36 15.16 11.69 -38.81
N TYR A 37 15.01 12.36 -39.96
CA TYR A 37 13.79 12.35 -40.74
C TYR A 37 14.04 11.87 -42.16
N ILE A 38 13.02 11.27 -42.78
CA ILE A 38 13.00 10.94 -44.19
C ILE A 38 11.86 11.67 -44.86
N GLY A 39 12.12 12.30 -45.99
CA GLY A 39 11.10 12.99 -46.74
C GLY A 39 10.10 12.03 -47.41
N ASN A 40 8.83 12.32 -47.28
CA ASN A 40 7.74 11.58 -47.96
C ASN A 40 7.41 12.16 -49.34
N GLY A 41 8.00 13.33 -49.70
CA GLY A 41 7.81 13.95 -50.99
C GLY A 41 6.46 14.61 -51.20
N GLY A 42 5.76 14.98 -50.14
CA GLY A 42 4.49 15.71 -50.20
C GLY A 42 4.66 17.15 -50.69
N THR A 43 3.63 17.70 -51.26
CA THR A 43 3.58 19.10 -51.77
C THR A 43 2.76 20.03 -50.88
N GLY A 44 2.32 19.54 -49.71
CA GLY A 44 1.47 20.25 -48.76
C GLY A 44 2.26 21.12 -47.77
N SER A 45 1.63 22.17 -47.27
CA SER A 45 2.03 22.89 -46.07
C SER A 45 1.01 22.51 -44.97
N PRO A 46 1.42 22.06 -43.81
CA PRO A 46 2.63 22.27 -43.05
C PRO A 46 3.54 21.02 -42.99
N GLN A 47 4.67 21.15 -42.37
CA GLN A 47 5.83 20.23 -42.24
C GLN A 47 5.53 18.80 -41.73
N THR A 48 4.28 18.36 -41.78
CA THR A 48 3.79 17.07 -41.29
C THR A 48 4.15 15.86 -42.16
N GLU A 49 4.92 16.08 -43.24
CA GLU A 49 5.21 15.02 -44.21
C GLU A 49 6.64 14.46 -44.14
N ASN A 50 7.49 14.99 -43.25
CA ASN A 50 8.75 14.34 -42.92
C ASN A 50 8.52 13.26 -41.90
N LEU A 51 8.78 12.00 -42.26
CA LEU A 51 8.63 10.85 -41.34
C LEU A 51 9.86 10.75 -40.43
N GLU A 52 9.67 10.72 -39.14
CA GLU A 52 10.76 10.48 -38.20
C GLU A 52 11.22 9.01 -38.30
N LEU A 53 12.53 8.83 -38.48
CA LEU A 53 13.15 7.52 -38.33
C LEU A 53 13.44 7.27 -36.85
N LEU A 54 12.85 6.23 -36.30
CA LEU A 54 13.02 5.86 -34.90
C LEU A 54 14.49 5.51 -34.63
N THR A 55 15.09 6.26 -33.73
CA THR A 55 16.47 6.07 -33.25
C THR A 55 16.44 5.85 -31.74
N SER A 56 17.58 5.58 -31.15
CA SER A 56 17.71 5.52 -29.66
C SER A 56 17.43 6.87 -28.97
N ARG A 57 17.22 7.95 -29.75
CA ARG A 57 16.87 9.30 -29.27
C ARG A 57 15.39 9.65 -29.47
N SER A 58 14.66 8.82 -30.20
CA SER A 58 13.23 9.02 -30.41
C SER A 58 12.47 8.60 -29.14
N ASN A 59 11.57 9.46 -28.67
CA ASN A 59 10.71 9.10 -27.55
C ASN A 59 9.49 8.31 -28.05
N ILE A 60 9.64 6.99 -28.06
CA ILE A 60 8.58 6.07 -28.53
C ILE A 60 7.30 6.22 -27.69
N LEU A 61 7.44 6.58 -26.41
CA LEU A 61 6.31 6.69 -25.47
C LEU A 61 5.39 7.87 -25.80
N GLU A 62 5.94 8.93 -26.40
CA GLU A 62 5.19 10.13 -26.80
C GLU A 62 4.62 10.06 -28.21
N ILE A 63 4.86 8.98 -28.96
CA ILE A 63 4.28 8.82 -30.29
C ILE A 63 2.76 8.78 -30.14
N SER A 64 2.09 9.80 -30.67
CA SER A 64 0.64 9.85 -30.74
C SER A 64 0.14 8.68 -31.59
N GLU A 65 -1.06 8.22 -31.30
CA GLU A 65 -1.70 7.11 -32.04
C GLU A 65 -1.02 5.74 -31.84
N SER A 66 -0.18 5.60 -30.80
CA SER A 66 0.54 4.35 -30.57
C SER A 66 -0.33 3.24 -29.95
N TYR A 67 -1.44 3.61 -29.33
CA TYR A 67 -2.32 2.66 -28.64
C TYR A 67 -3.81 2.97 -28.87
N THR A 68 -4.51 1.99 -29.40
CA THR A 68 -5.99 1.97 -29.46
C THR A 68 -6.49 0.62 -28.92
N TYR A 69 -7.46 0.63 -28.02
CA TYR A 69 -7.96 -0.59 -27.43
C TYR A 69 -8.60 -1.49 -28.48
N LYS A 70 -7.95 -2.62 -28.77
CA LYS A 70 -8.43 -3.66 -29.72
C LYS A 70 -8.76 -3.16 -31.13
N ASP A 71 -8.08 -2.13 -31.60
CA ASP A 71 -8.35 -1.54 -32.92
C ASP A 71 -8.19 -2.55 -34.06
N ALA A 72 -7.10 -3.29 -34.08
CA ALA A 72 -6.74 -4.18 -35.18
C ALA A 72 -7.10 -5.66 -34.94
N GLN A 73 -7.89 -6.00 -33.94
CA GLN A 73 -8.23 -7.41 -33.66
C GLN A 73 -9.34 -7.90 -34.59
N ILE A 74 -9.06 -9.02 -35.28
CA ILE A 74 -10.04 -9.69 -36.15
C ILE A 74 -11.26 -10.11 -35.33
N GLY A 75 -12.48 -9.75 -35.82
CA GLY A 75 -13.73 -10.06 -35.15
C GLY A 75 -14.11 -9.14 -34.00
N PHE A 76 -13.31 -8.11 -33.75
CA PHE A 76 -13.61 -7.09 -32.75
C PHE A 76 -13.64 -5.71 -33.40
N ASN A 77 -14.80 -5.11 -33.51
CA ASN A 77 -14.91 -3.71 -33.95
C ASN A 77 -14.53 -2.80 -32.79
N ALA A 78 -13.50 -2.00 -32.99
CA ALA A 78 -13.08 -1.04 -32.00
C ALA A 78 -14.25 -0.13 -31.62
N GLN A 79 -14.56 -0.09 -30.33
CA GLN A 79 -15.51 0.85 -29.74
C GLN A 79 -16.83 0.99 -30.47
N THR A 80 -17.45 -0.13 -30.83
CA THR A 80 -18.83 -0.15 -31.38
C THR A 80 -19.84 0.05 -30.25
N GLY A 81 -20.82 0.90 -30.47
CA GLY A 81 -21.90 1.19 -29.53
C GLY A 81 -22.55 2.54 -29.81
N LEU A 82 -23.42 2.98 -28.90
CA LEU A 82 -24.24 4.21 -29.05
C LEU A 82 -23.40 5.48 -29.30
N ASN A 83 -22.15 5.51 -28.91
CA ASN A 83 -21.24 6.67 -29.03
C ASN A 83 -19.96 6.32 -29.77
N ALA A 84 -19.94 5.29 -30.59
CA ALA A 84 -18.77 4.86 -31.35
C ALA A 84 -18.47 5.81 -32.53
N ALA A 85 -18.23 7.08 -32.25
CA ALA A 85 -17.94 8.07 -33.28
C ALA A 85 -16.50 7.93 -33.82
N SER A 86 -15.55 7.59 -32.97
CA SER A 86 -14.15 7.42 -33.34
C SER A 86 -13.40 6.60 -32.27
N PRO A 87 -12.39 5.82 -32.64
CA PRO A 87 -11.51 5.18 -31.66
C PRO A 87 -10.87 6.21 -30.74
N ILE A 88 -10.79 5.90 -29.45
CA ILE A 88 -10.04 6.73 -28.53
C ILE A 88 -8.57 6.33 -28.62
N ILE A 89 -7.78 7.25 -29.12
CA ILE A 89 -6.35 7.08 -29.31
C ILE A 89 -5.63 7.68 -28.10
N ARG A 90 -4.67 6.95 -27.58
CA ARG A 90 -3.82 7.37 -26.44
C ARG A 90 -2.37 7.18 -26.80
N THR A 91 -1.51 7.98 -26.21
CA THR A 91 -0.07 7.70 -26.26
C THR A 91 0.27 6.44 -25.43
N LEU A 92 1.39 5.81 -25.71
CA LEU A 92 1.86 4.70 -24.89
C LEU A 92 2.17 5.16 -23.46
N GLN A 93 2.68 6.37 -23.30
CA GLN A 93 2.91 6.98 -21.98
C GLN A 93 1.62 7.08 -21.17
N GLU A 94 0.56 7.64 -21.75
CA GLU A 94 -0.74 7.72 -21.07
C GLU A 94 -1.30 6.35 -20.66
N LYS A 95 -1.01 5.31 -21.47
CA LYS A 95 -1.42 3.95 -21.15
C LYS A 95 -0.62 3.34 -20.00
N ILE A 96 0.69 3.59 -19.96
CA ILE A 96 1.57 3.12 -18.88
C ILE A 96 1.23 3.87 -17.58
N ASP A 97 0.93 5.15 -17.66
CA ASP A 97 0.58 5.99 -16.52
C ASP A 97 -0.75 5.63 -15.83
N ASP A 98 -1.52 4.69 -16.37
CA ASP A 98 -2.69 4.16 -15.68
C ASP A 98 -2.36 3.49 -14.34
N VAL A 99 -1.12 2.99 -14.18
CA VAL A 99 -0.61 2.36 -12.96
C VAL A 99 0.67 3.04 -12.51
N ALA A 100 0.65 3.64 -11.34
CA ALA A 100 1.83 4.24 -10.74
C ALA A 100 2.54 3.23 -9.82
N SER A 101 3.84 3.06 -9.98
CA SER A 101 4.68 2.20 -9.18
C SER A 101 5.56 2.99 -8.23
N VAL A 102 5.89 2.46 -7.05
CA VAL A 102 6.88 3.07 -6.16
C VAL A 102 8.25 3.22 -6.82
N ARG A 103 8.55 2.37 -7.81
CA ARG A 103 9.80 2.45 -8.59
C ARG A 103 9.87 3.67 -9.48
N ASP A 104 8.73 4.21 -9.92
CA ASP A 104 8.66 5.45 -10.70
C ASP A 104 9.11 6.66 -9.86
N PHE A 105 9.11 6.50 -8.54
CA PHE A 105 9.57 7.51 -7.57
C PHE A 105 10.96 7.22 -7.00
N GLY A 106 11.62 6.17 -7.49
CA GLY A 106 12.99 5.84 -7.16
C GLY A 106 13.17 4.76 -6.10
N ALA A 107 12.10 4.05 -5.69
CA ALA A 107 12.24 2.90 -4.81
C ALA A 107 12.90 1.72 -5.53
N VAL A 108 13.82 1.03 -4.85
CA VAL A 108 14.62 -0.06 -5.43
C VAL A 108 14.03 -1.43 -5.04
N GLY A 109 13.73 -1.63 -3.76
CA GLY A 109 13.18 -2.88 -3.25
C GLY A 109 14.16 -4.05 -3.21
N ASP A 110 15.46 -3.76 -2.99
CA ASP A 110 16.55 -4.75 -2.90
C ASP A 110 16.82 -5.27 -1.48
N GLY A 111 16.18 -4.66 -0.47
CA GLY A 111 16.35 -4.99 0.95
C GLY A 111 17.55 -4.32 1.62
N GLU A 112 18.33 -3.54 0.89
CA GLU A 112 19.54 -2.86 1.37
C GLU A 112 19.44 -1.33 1.25
N THR A 113 18.89 -0.85 0.14
CA THR A 113 18.69 0.59 -0.12
C THR A 113 17.51 1.11 0.69
N ASP A 114 17.70 2.26 1.35
CA ASP A 114 16.62 2.93 2.08
C ASP A 114 15.61 3.57 1.12
N ASP A 115 14.45 2.96 1.03
CA ASP A 115 13.34 3.37 0.16
C ASP A 115 12.38 4.38 0.82
N THR A 116 12.62 4.79 2.08
CA THR A 116 11.73 5.66 2.85
C THR A 116 11.35 6.93 2.11
N ALA A 117 12.35 7.65 1.58
CA ALA A 117 12.12 8.92 0.89
C ALA A 117 11.37 8.73 -0.45
N ALA A 118 11.68 7.66 -1.17
CA ALA A 118 11.04 7.34 -2.45
C ALA A 118 9.56 6.98 -2.26
N ILE A 119 9.25 6.13 -1.28
CA ILE A 119 7.87 5.72 -0.97
C ILE A 119 7.07 6.91 -0.44
N ASN A 120 7.59 7.71 0.50
CA ASN A 120 6.90 8.89 0.99
C ASN A 120 6.65 9.92 -0.11
N ARG A 121 7.58 10.08 -1.08
CA ARG A 121 7.37 10.92 -2.27
C ARG A 121 6.21 10.39 -3.12
N ALA A 122 6.15 9.09 -3.38
CA ALA A 122 5.06 8.46 -4.11
C ALA A 122 3.70 8.70 -3.42
N LEU A 123 3.64 8.48 -2.10
CA LEU A 123 2.44 8.70 -1.30
C LEU A 123 1.98 10.16 -1.36
N TYR A 124 2.92 11.11 -1.28
CA TYR A 124 2.62 12.53 -1.38
C TYR A 124 2.11 12.90 -2.77
N GLU A 125 2.83 12.55 -3.83
CA GLU A 125 2.51 12.96 -5.20
C GLU A 125 1.17 12.37 -5.68
N ILE A 126 0.89 11.11 -5.33
CA ILE A 126 -0.32 10.43 -5.81
C ILE A 126 -1.55 10.76 -4.96
N PHE A 127 -1.41 10.86 -3.64
CA PHE A 127 -2.56 10.91 -2.75
C PHE A 127 -2.70 12.22 -1.97
N ALA A 128 -1.62 12.93 -1.69
CA ALA A 128 -1.65 14.10 -0.83
C ALA A 128 -1.53 15.42 -1.59
N ARG A 129 -0.85 15.44 -2.74
CA ARG A 129 -0.62 16.66 -3.52
C ARG A 129 -1.91 17.27 -4.05
N GLU A 130 -2.76 16.43 -4.65
CA GLU A 130 -4.02 16.86 -5.24
C GLU A 130 -5.20 16.53 -4.32
N GLN A 131 -6.07 17.51 -4.10
CA GLN A 131 -7.28 17.30 -3.29
C GLN A 131 -8.40 16.58 -4.07
N ILE A 132 -8.29 16.48 -5.39
CA ILE A 132 -9.30 15.86 -6.24
C ILE A 132 -9.14 14.33 -6.22
N ILE A 133 -10.02 13.64 -5.52
CA ILE A 133 -10.00 12.18 -5.36
C ILE A 133 -9.97 11.44 -6.71
N ARG A 134 -10.62 11.98 -7.74
CA ARG A 134 -10.72 11.34 -9.07
C ARG A 134 -9.40 11.17 -9.81
N VAL A 135 -8.35 11.91 -9.43
CA VAL A 135 -7.02 11.78 -10.03
C VAL A 135 -6.11 10.83 -9.26
N ARG A 136 -6.57 10.33 -8.12
CA ARG A 136 -5.81 9.39 -7.29
C ARG A 136 -5.81 8.02 -7.94
N ARG A 137 -4.63 7.42 -7.98
CA ARG A 137 -4.37 6.12 -8.60
C ARG A 137 -4.01 5.09 -7.55
N MET A 138 -4.03 3.83 -7.93
CA MET A 138 -3.43 2.76 -7.14
C MET A 138 -1.91 2.91 -7.17
N LEU A 139 -1.25 2.87 -6.01
CA LEU A 139 0.19 2.80 -5.91
C LEU A 139 0.61 1.33 -5.83
N TYR A 140 1.33 0.90 -6.85
CA TYR A 140 1.76 -0.47 -6.99
C TYR A 140 3.17 -0.67 -6.42
N PHE A 141 3.32 -1.75 -5.66
CA PHE A 141 4.58 -2.20 -5.10
C PHE A 141 4.95 -3.53 -5.79
N PRO A 142 5.85 -3.51 -6.77
CA PRO A 142 6.38 -4.74 -7.36
C PRO A 142 7.01 -5.66 -6.33
N ALA A 143 7.22 -6.93 -6.70
CA ALA A 143 7.98 -7.86 -5.89
C ALA A 143 9.34 -7.27 -5.49
N GLY A 144 9.67 -7.37 -4.20
CA GLY A 144 10.88 -6.82 -3.62
C GLY A 144 10.77 -6.63 -2.11
N LYS A 145 11.91 -6.40 -1.47
CA LYS A 145 12.00 -6.04 -0.05
C LYS A 145 12.38 -4.56 0.06
N TYR A 146 11.43 -3.73 0.40
CA TYR A 146 11.61 -2.28 0.54
C TYR A 146 12.04 -1.95 1.96
N LEU A 147 13.33 -1.66 2.14
CA LEU A 147 13.87 -1.25 3.43
C LEU A 147 13.42 0.17 3.73
N VAL A 148 12.89 0.40 4.94
CA VAL A 148 12.54 1.73 5.42
C VAL A 148 13.17 1.98 6.79
N THR A 149 13.78 3.14 6.97
CA THR A 149 14.41 3.59 8.21
C THR A 149 13.60 4.69 8.91
N GLY A 150 12.52 5.14 8.29
CA GLY A 150 11.61 6.14 8.82
C GLY A 150 10.15 5.77 8.60
N LEU A 151 9.27 6.50 9.27
CA LEU A 151 7.83 6.30 9.24
C LEU A 151 7.25 6.52 7.84
N LEU A 152 6.44 5.57 7.38
CA LEU A 152 5.59 5.75 6.20
C LEU A 152 4.21 6.24 6.61
N LYS A 153 3.82 7.41 6.13
CA LYS A 153 2.52 8.03 6.41
C LYS A 153 1.57 7.82 5.24
N ILE A 154 0.54 7.01 5.45
CA ILE A 154 -0.43 6.66 4.41
C ILE A 154 -1.61 7.64 4.47
N PRO A 155 -1.79 8.49 3.44
CA PRO A 155 -2.85 9.48 3.42
C PRO A 155 -4.21 8.89 3.08
N SER A 156 -5.26 9.66 3.37
CA SER A 156 -6.64 9.31 3.01
C SER A 156 -6.79 8.95 1.53
N PHE A 157 -7.65 7.98 1.25
CA PHE A 157 -7.96 7.45 -0.08
C PHE A 157 -6.78 6.76 -0.79
N ALA A 158 -5.74 6.40 -0.05
CA ALA A 158 -4.65 5.64 -0.61
C ALA A 158 -5.07 4.18 -0.89
N TYR A 159 -4.71 3.68 -2.05
CA TYR A 159 -4.79 2.26 -2.36
C TYR A 159 -3.38 1.74 -2.68
N LEU A 160 -2.81 0.96 -1.75
CA LEU A 160 -1.51 0.33 -1.89
C LEU A 160 -1.70 -1.13 -2.28
N LYS A 161 -1.06 -1.55 -3.36
CA LYS A 161 -1.19 -2.91 -3.90
C LYS A 161 0.17 -3.55 -4.09
N GLY A 162 0.40 -4.68 -3.40
CA GLY A 162 1.56 -5.56 -3.61
C GLY A 162 1.23 -6.76 -4.50
N GLU A 163 2.25 -7.51 -4.88
CA GLU A 163 2.13 -8.75 -5.66
C GLU A 163 1.77 -9.97 -4.80
N GLY A 164 1.77 -9.82 -3.51
CA GLY A 164 1.48 -10.87 -2.54
C GLY A 164 2.33 -10.73 -1.29
N PRO A 165 1.87 -11.31 -0.16
CA PRO A 165 2.56 -11.11 1.12
C PRO A 165 3.94 -11.77 1.18
N ASP A 166 4.23 -12.76 0.32
CA ASP A 166 5.56 -13.40 0.27
C ASP A 166 6.48 -12.76 -0.79
N SER A 167 5.94 -11.88 -1.62
CA SER A 167 6.65 -11.28 -2.74
C SER A 167 6.97 -9.80 -2.51
N THR A 168 6.04 -9.06 -1.88
CA THR A 168 6.21 -7.63 -1.60
C THR A 168 6.31 -7.41 -0.09
N ILE A 169 7.45 -6.92 0.35
CA ILE A 169 7.77 -6.75 1.78
C ILE A 169 8.21 -5.30 2.03
N ILE A 170 7.51 -4.59 2.90
CA ILE A 170 7.97 -3.33 3.51
C ILE A 170 8.63 -3.71 4.83
N TYR A 171 9.92 -3.47 4.95
CA TYR A 171 10.72 -3.86 6.11
C TYR A 171 11.25 -2.64 6.85
N GLY A 172 10.70 -2.38 8.04
CA GLY A 172 11.15 -1.32 8.93
C GLY A 172 12.35 -1.76 9.75
N ASN A 173 13.50 -1.19 9.47
CA ASN A 173 14.72 -1.38 10.27
C ASN A 173 15.23 -0.04 10.77
N ASP A 174 15.65 0.00 12.04
CA ASP A 174 16.12 1.23 12.71
C ASP A 174 15.10 2.39 12.73
N VAL A 175 13.80 2.10 12.53
CA VAL A 175 12.72 3.08 12.64
C VAL A 175 12.61 3.51 14.10
N THR A 176 12.78 4.81 14.35
CA THR A 176 12.75 5.41 15.69
C THR A 176 11.42 6.07 16.03
N GLU A 177 10.53 6.17 15.06
CA GLU A 177 9.19 6.73 15.20
C GLU A 177 8.19 5.73 15.80
N ASN A 178 6.95 6.15 15.93
CA ASN A 178 5.92 5.39 16.64
C ASN A 178 5.40 4.14 15.91
N ALA A 179 5.78 3.93 14.66
CA ALA A 179 5.41 2.76 13.85
C ALA A 179 6.23 2.67 12.56
N VAL A 180 6.20 1.54 11.87
CA VAL A 180 6.71 1.43 10.49
C VAL A 180 5.76 2.14 9.51
N VAL A 181 4.47 1.88 9.66
CA VAL A 181 3.40 2.47 8.85
C VAL A 181 2.34 3.10 9.76
N GLN A 182 1.95 4.32 9.46
CA GLN A 182 0.87 5.02 10.15
C GLN A 182 -0.12 5.62 9.17
N PHE A 183 -1.41 5.52 9.46
CA PHE A 183 -2.44 6.23 8.69
C PHE A 183 -2.44 7.71 9.06
N ALA A 184 -2.48 8.56 8.06
CA ALA A 184 -2.40 10.01 8.20
C ALA A 184 -3.53 10.70 7.40
N ASP A 185 -4.11 11.76 7.95
CA ASP A 185 -5.32 12.36 7.39
C ASP A 185 -5.07 13.26 6.19
N SER A 186 -3.94 13.92 6.12
CA SER A 186 -3.81 15.07 5.25
C SER A 186 -2.42 15.28 4.73
N LYS A 187 -2.35 16.19 3.76
CA LYS A 187 -1.13 16.70 3.17
C LYS A 187 -0.08 17.12 4.21
N GLN A 188 -0.50 17.76 5.30
CA GLN A 188 0.42 18.20 6.35
C GLN A 188 1.03 17.04 7.14
N GLN A 189 0.25 16.00 7.41
CA GLN A 189 0.78 14.84 8.14
C GLN A 189 1.76 14.03 7.31
N VAL A 190 1.67 14.14 5.98
CA VAL A 190 2.61 13.51 5.04
C VAL A 190 3.80 14.42 4.75
N ASP A 191 3.57 15.73 4.67
CA ASP A 191 4.59 16.76 4.43
C ASP A 191 4.48 17.88 5.47
N ALA A 192 5.38 17.87 6.46
CA ALA A 192 5.40 18.87 7.53
C ALA A 192 5.69 20.31 7.05
N SER A 193 6.14 20.52 5.80
CA SER A 193 6.39 21.84 5.22
C SER A 193 5.10 22.57 4.80
N VAL A 194 4.00 21.85 4.71
CA VAL A 194 2.72 22.35 4.21
C VAL A 194 1.74 22.54 5.35
N GLY A 195 1.63 23.70 5.93
CA GLY A 195 0.65 24.17 6.93
C GLY A 195 -0.32 23.18 7.61
N SER A 196 -1.25 23.61 8.41
CA SER A 196 -2.09 22.70 9.22
C SER A 196 -3.00 21.82 8.34
N GLY A 197 -3.07 20.53 8.69
CA GLY A 197 -3.94 19.55 8.04
C GLY A 197 -5.42 19.95 8.09
N THR A 198 -6.25 19.22 7.37
CA THR A 198 -7.69 19.46 7.34
C THR A 198 -8.35 19.17 8.69
N GLY A 199 -7.66 18.49 9.60
CA GLY A 199 -8.22 18.01 10.87
C GLY A 199 -9.23 16.88 10.70
N LEU A 200 -9.34 16.31 9.50
CA LEU A 200 -10.21 15.17 9.23
C LEU A 200 -9.46 13.87 9.51
N PRO A 201 -10.14 12.84 10.01
CA PRO A 201 -9.51 11.55 10.22
C PRO A 201 -9.07 10.91 8.89
N PRO A 202 -7.98 10.10 8.89
CA PRO A 202 -7.62 9.30 7.73
C PRO A 202 -8.78 8.36 7.36
N GLN A 203 -9.10 8.31 6.07
CA GLN A 203 -10.28 7.57 5.61
C GLN A 203 -10.07 6.90 4.26
N PHE A 204 -10.83 5.82 4.04
CA PHE A 204 -10.85 5.07 2.78
C PHE A 204 -9.47 4.61 2.32
N ILE A 205 -8.65 4.11 3.26
CA ILE A 205 -7.34 3.55 2.95
C ILE A 205 -7.48 2.05 2.70
N VAL A 206 -6.84 1.56 1.65
CA VAL A 206 -6.77 0.14 1.31
C VAL A 206 -5.31 -0.30 1.22
N ILE A 207 -4.95 -1.38 1.92
CA ILE A 207 -3.66 -2.06 1.76
C ILE A 207 -3.97 -3.51 1.38
N ASP A 208 -3.40 -3.99 0.29
CA ASP A 208 -3.71 -5.32 -0.23
C ASP A 208 -2.46 -6.03 -0.77
N GLY A 209 -2.25 -7.27 -0.33
CA GLY A 209 -1.30 -8.21 -0.91
C GLY A 209 0.17 -7.89 -0.63
N MET A 210 0.54 -7.54 0.61
CA MET A 210 1.93 -7.29 1.00
C MET A 210 2.24 -7.68 2.45
N THR A 211 3.50 -7.81 2.76
CA THR A 211 4.00 -7.90 4.14
C THR A 211 4.48 -6.54 4.61
N ILE A 212 4.12 -6.17 5.84
CA ILE A 212 4.72 -5.08 6.59
C ILE A 212 5.39 -5.73 7.79
N GLU A 213 6.69 -5.56 7.90
CA GLU A 213 7.53 -6.20 8.91
C GLU A 213 8.35 -5.16 9.67
N ALA A 214 8.41 -5.29 11.00
CA ALA A 214 9.31 -4.48 11.83
C ALA A 214 10.52 -5.31 12.26
N GLY A 215 11.73 -4.82 12.01
CA GLY A 215 12.99 -5.38 12.51
C GLY A 215 13.31 -4.98 13.94
N VAL A 216 12.59 -4.00 14.48
CA VAL A 216 12.72 -3.48 15.85
C VAL A 216 11.38 -3.56 16.58
N ASP A 217 11.42 -3.42 17.91
CA ASP A 217 10.21 -3.54 18.75
C ASP A 217 9.42 -2.23 18.78
N ILE A 218 8.69 -1.97 17.72
CA ILE A 218 7.75 -0.85 17.55
C ILE A 218 6.45 -1.40 16.93
N PRO A 219 5.33 -0.68 16.99
CA PRO A 219 4.15 -1.05 16.24
C PRO A 219 4.47 -1.13 14.73
N VAL A 220 4.00 -2.19 14.09
CA VAL A 220 4.22 -2.37 12.65
C VAL A 220 3.24 -1.48 11.87
N LEU A 221 1.96 -1.53 12.24
CA LEU A 221 0.90 -0.70 11.68
C LEU A 221 0.17 0.06 12.78
N HIS A 222 0.15 1.37 12.69
CA HIS A 222 -0.61 2.24 13.59
C HIS A 222 -1.79 2.89 12.85
N ILE A 223 -2.99 2.60 13.31
CA ILE A 223 -4.24 3.16 12.80
C ILE A 223 -4.78 4.10 13.88
N ASP A 224 -4.67 5.39 13.64
CA ASP A 224 -5.12 6.42 14.57
C ASP A 224 -6.25 7.23 13.96
N GLN A 225 -7.36 7.33 14.69
CA GLN A 225 -8.52 8.15 14.33
C GLN A 225 -9.05 7.88 12.90
N ALA A 226 -8.95 6.64 12.41
CA ALA A 226 -9.24 6.30 11.02
C ALA A 226 -10.69 5.85 10.79
N GLU A 227 -11.17 6.01 9.55
CA GLU A 227 -12.51 5.61 9.16
C GLU A 227 -12.51 4.86 7.81
N SER A 228 -13.26 3.76 7.75
CA SER A 228 -13.53 3.00 6.52
C SER A 228 -12.26 2.52 5.81
N CYS A 229 -11.39 1.84 6.55
CA CYS A 229 -10.13 1.31 6.03
C CYS A 229 -10.16 -0.22 5.91
N TYR A 230 -9.45 -0.74 4.92
CA TYR A 230 -9.43 -2.15 4.57
C TYR A 230 -8.01 -2.65 4.40
N ILE A 231 -7.67 -3.70 5.13
CA ILE A 231 -6.37 -4.38 5.07
C ILE A 231 -6.65 -5.83 4.64
N ASN A 232 -6.22 -6.18 3.44
CA ASN A 232 -6.57 -7.46 2.85
C ASN A 232 -5.32 -8.24 2.44
N ASN A 233 -5.32 -9.55 2.67
CA ASN A 233 -4.27 -10.45 2.20
C ASN A 233 -2.85 -9.98 2.58
N CYS A 234 -2.67 -9.46 3.80
CA CYS A 234 -1.42 -8.88 4.28
C CYS A 234 -0.81 -9.72 5.41
N LYS A 235 0.51 -9.66 5.54
CA LYS A 235 1.21 -10.06 6.77
C LYS A 235 1.66 -8.82 7.51
N ILE A 236 1.31 -8.70 8.79
CA ILE A 236 1.71 -7.59 9.67
C ILE A 236 2.42 -8.23 10.85
N ILE A 237 3.74 -8.23 10.80
CA ILE A 237 4.56 -9.06 11.68
C ILE A 237 5.73 -8.28 12.27
N GLY A 238 6.00 -8.56 13.55
CA GLY A 238 7.21 -8.11 14.23
C GLY A 238 8.38 -9.06 14.02
N ASN A 239 9.39 -8.91 14.87
CA ASN A 239 10.67 -9.63 14.75
C ASN A 239 10.82 -10.84 15.71
N SER A 240 9.79 -11.20 16.46
CA SER A 240 9.85 -12.34 17.37
C SER A 240 9.81 -13.67 16.64
N ALA A 241 10.79 -14.52 16.85
CA ALA A 241 10.86 -15.85 16.24
C ALA A 241 9.92 -16.87 16.91
N SER A 242 9.49 -16.60 18.14
CA SER A 242 8.56 -17.43 18.93
C SER A 242 7.67 -16.53 19.79
N ALA A 243 6.58 -17.08 20.31
CA ALA A 243 5.70 -16.33 21.21
C ALA A 243 6.49 -15.76 22.40
N PRO A 244 6.44 -14.45 22.66
CA PRO A 244 7.12 -13.86 23.80
C PRO A 244 6.53 -14.39 25.09
N THR A 245 7.38 -14.86 26.02
CA THR A 245 6.97 -15.44 27.31
C THR A 245 6.70 -14.39 28.37
N ALA A 246 7.04 -13.13 28.12
CA ALA A 246 6.83 -12.02 29.05
C ALA A 246 6.39 -10.77 28.27
N VAL A 247 5.68 -9.88 28.95
CA VAL A 247 5.43 -8.52 28.47
C VAL A 247 6.72 -7.71 28.67
N GLY A 248 7.72 -7.97 27.83
CA GLY A 248 8.98 -7.21 27.88
C GLY A 248 8.79 -5.81 27.35
N ASN A 249 8.13 -5.69 26.23
CA ASN A 249 7.75 -4.45 25.58
C ASN A 249 6.26 -4.52 25.22
N SER A 250 5.57 -3.41 25.35
CA SER A 250 4.12 -3.34 25.21
C SER A 250 3.65 -3.03 23.78
N ASN A 251 4.55 -3.11 22.79
CA ASN A 251 4.21 -2.77 21.41
C ASN A 251 3.45 -3.91 20.72
N PRO A 252 2.37 -3.58 20.03
CA PRO A 252 1.61 -4.52 19.21
C PRO A 252 2.08 -4.53 17.76
N ALA A 253 1.82 -5.63 17.03
CA ALA A 253 1.97 -5.59 15.57
C ALA A 253 0.99 -4.60 14.95
N VAL A 254 -0.26 -4.60 15.39
CA VAL A 254 -1.27 -3.61 14.98
C VAL A 254 -1.74 -2.81 16.19
N LYS A 255 -1.55 -1.50 16.14
CA LYS A 255 -2.06 -0.57 17.15
C LYS A 255 -3.22 0.22 16.55
N ILE A 256 -4.38 0.18 17.21
CA ILE A 256 -5.54 0.98 16.80
C ILE A 256 -5.90 1.90 17.96
N THR A 257 -5.94 3.20 17.68
CA THR A 257 -6.20 4.23 18.69
C THR A 257 -7.30 5.17 18.22
N SER A 258 -7.90 5.84 19.20
CA SER A 258 -8.89 6.90 19.02
C SER A 258 -8.57 8.03 19.99
N THR A 259 -9.15 9.20 19.73
CA THR A 259 -9.14 10.30 20.69
C THR A 259 -10.56 10.65 21.11
N ALA A 260 -10.70 11.49 22.14
CA ALA A 260 -12.01 12.00 22.55
C ALA A 260 -12.74 12.78 21.44
N SER A 261 -11.98 13.32 20.47
CA SER A 261 -12.53 14.12 19.37
C SER A 261 -12.91 13.29 18.15
N TYR A 262 -12.23 12.14 17.94
CA TYR A 262 -12.44 11.29 16.76
C TYR A 262 -12.36 9.82 17.13
N THR A 263 -13.45 9.11 16.90
CA THR A 263 -13.56 7.67 17.10
C THR A 263 -13.12 6.93 15.84
N THR A 264 -12.18 6.01 15.97
CA THR A 264 -11.81 5.08 14.90
C THR A 264 -12.97 4.12 14.63
N LYS A 265 -13.35 3.96 13.36
CA LYS A 265 -14.51 3.14 12.99
C LYS A 265 -14.39 2.50 11.61
N HIS A 266 -15.10 1.37 11.44
CA HIS A 266 -15.18 0.63 10.18
C HIS A 266 -13.80 0.20 9.65
N ILE A 267 -12.98 -0.43 10.50
CA ILE A 267 -11.69 -0.99 10.12
C ILE A 267 -11.86 -2.50 9.89
N ASN A 268 -11.43 -2.96 8.73
CA ASN A 268 -11.59 -4.35 8.32
C ASN A 268 -10.25 -4.99 7.96
N PHE A 269 -9.95 -6.09 8.61
CA PHE A 269 -8.84 -6.97 8.28
C PHE A 269 -9.40 -8.26 7.70
N LYS A 270 -8.97 -8.62 6.51
CA LYS A 270 -9.43 -9.84 5.84
C LYS A 270 -8.26 -10.68 5.34
N ASN A 271 -8.26 -11.96 5.71
CA ASN A 271 -7.21 -12.91 5.31
C ASN A 271 -5.79 -12.41 5.64
N CYS A 272 -5.61 -11.80 6.81
CA CYS A 272 -4.32 -11.26 7.26
C CYS A 272 -3.64 -12.20 8.23
N THR A 273 -2.30 -12.24 8.20
CA THR A 273 -1.49 -12.83 9.27
C THR A 273 -0.95 -11.71 10.15
N ILE A 274 -1.19 -11.79 11.46
CA ILE A 274 -0.82 -10.76 12.43
C ILE A 274 -0.11 -11.41 13.61
N GLY A 275 1.08 -10.93 13.94
CA GLY A 275 1.80 -11.52 15.07
C GLY A 275 3.30 -11.27 15.11
N LYS A 276 4.03 -12.24 15.64
CA LYS A 276 5.48 -12.16 15.92
C LYS A 276 5.86 -10.93 16.75
N HIS A 277 4.99 -10.60 17.69
CA HIS A 277 5.10 -9.42 18.55
C HIS A 277 4.54 -9.71 19.95
N SER A 278 4.81 -8.82 20.93
CA SER A 278 4.26 -8.96 22.28
C SER A 278 2.73 -9.01 22.27
N PHE A 279 2.11 -8.14 21.50
CA PHE A 279 0.69 -8.21 21.21
C PHE A 279 0.49 -8.30 19.69
N GLY A 280 -0.43 -9.15 19.22
CA GLY A 280 -0.82 -9.14 17.83
C GLY A 280 -1.56 -7.84 17.49
N VAL A 281 -2.66 -7.58 18.19
CA VAL A 281 -3.48 -6.37 18.04
C VAL A 281 -3.73 -5.73 19.40
N ASN A 282 -3.65 -4.41 19.46
CA ASN A 282 -4.06 -3.60 20.60
C ASN A 282 -5.11 -2.59 20.18
N LEU A 283 -6.30 -2.67 20.76
CA LEU A 283 -7.43 -1.78 20.54
C LEU A 283 -7.61 -0.91 21.78
N ASP A 284 -7.14 0.33 21.73
CA ASP A 284 -7.22 1.25 22.85
C ASP A 284 -8.34 2.29 22.64
N HIS A 285 -9.09 2.61 23.70
CA HIS A 285 -10.11 3.64 23.74
C HIS A 285 -11.41 3.34 22.95
N ASP A 286 -12.29 4.31 22.85
CA ASP A 286 -13.59 4.20 22.17
C ASP A 286 -13.41 4.08 20.65
N MET A 287 -13.82 2.96 20.09
CA MET A 287 -13.81 2.70 18.66
C MET A 287 -15.02 1.84 18.29
N ASN A 288 -15.36 1.78 17.00
CA ASN A 288 -16.57 1.09 16.57
C ASN A 288 -16.36 0.31 15.27
N SER A 289 -16.99 -0.86 15.19
CA SER A 289 -17.00 -1.70 13.98
C SER A 289 -15.59 -2.08 13.50
N ILE A 290 -14.85 -2.76 14.34
CA ILE A 290 -13.55 -3.32 14.00
C ILE A 290 -13.74 -4.81 13.71
N HIS A 291 -13.38 -5.24 12.51
CA HIS A 291 -13.60 -6.61 12.06
C HIS A 291 -12.30 -7.30 11.64
N PHE A 292 -12.14 -8.53 12.11
CA PHE A 292 -11.11 -9.47 11.68
C PHE A 292 -11.80 -10.70 11.12
N ASP A 293 -11.65 -10.98 9.85
CA ASP A 293 -12.27 -12.11 9.16
C ASP A 293 -11.24 -12.95 8.40
N GLY A 294 -11.21 -14.26 8.66
CA GLY A 294 -10.26 -15.17 8.05
C GLY A 294 -8.79 -14.88 8.39
N CYS A 295 -8.52 -14.24 9.54
CA CYS A 295 -7.17 -13.84 9.94
C CYS A 295 -6.44 -14.98 10.67
N ASN A 296 -5.10 -14.99 10.59
CA ASN A 296 -4.22 -15.84 11.35
C ASN A 296 -3.44 -15.01 12.37
N PHE A 297 -3.65 -15.28 13.66
CA PHE A 297 -2.90 -14.66 14.75
C PHE A 297 -1.86 -15.65 15.25
N GLU A 298 -0.59 -15.26 15.24
CA GLU A 298 0.50 -16.18 15.55
C GLU A 298 1.63 -15.56 16.38
N HIS A 299 2.31 -16.40 17.17
CA HIS A 299 3.54 -16.05 17.90
C HIS A 299 3.39 -14.75 18.71
N ALA A 300 2.44 -14.67 19.62
CA ALA A 300 2.22 -13.49 20.45
C ALA A 300 2.05 -13.86 21.93
N PHE A 301 2.37 -12.93 22.84
CA PHE A 301 2.03 -13.07 24.25
C PHE A 301 0.52 -13.05 24.46
N LYS A 302 -0.18 -12.09 23.83
CA LYS A 302 -1.63 -12.08 23.65
C LYS A 302 -1.92 -11.74 22.19
N ALA A 303 -2.85 -12.47 21.56
CA ALA A 303 -3.15 -12.18 20.17
C ALA A 303 -3.94 -10.88 20.02
N ILE A 304 -5.02 -10.69 20.77
CA ILE A 304 -5.83 -9.48 20.72
C ILE A 304 -6.07 -8.95 22.12
N LYS A 305 -5.69 -7.70 22.35
CA LYS A 305 -6.00 -6.94 23.55
C LYS A 305 -7.06 -5.89 23.21
N ILE A 306 -8.16 -5.84 23.96
CA ILE A 306 -9.27 -4.91 23.76
C ILE A 306 -9.47 -4.08 25.01
N GLY A 307 -9.37 -2.76 24.86
CA GLY A 307 -9.49 -1.82 25.95
C GLY A 307 -8.30 -1.79 26.89
N GLU A 308 -8.38 -0.97 27.91
CA GLU A 308 -7.35 -0.81 28.93
C GLU A 308 -7.81 -1.26 30.30
N ASN A 309 -6.91 -1.85 31.06
CA ASN A 309 -7.14 -2.13 32.48
C ASN A 309 -7.07 -0.82 33.27
N VAL A 310 -8.22 -0.21 33.52
CA VAL A 310 -8.31 1.00 34.33
C VAL A 310 -8.32 0.61 35.80
N THR A 311 -7.14 0.56 36.42
CA THR A 311 -7.01 0.40 37.87
C THR A 311 -7.07 1.78 38.52
N GLY A 312 -8.20 2.11 39.17
CA GLY A 312 -8.36 3.34 39.94
C GLY A 312 -9.56 4.18 39.53
N SER A 313 -9.84 5.26 40.26
CA SER A 313 -10.99 6.16 40.08
C SER A 313 -10.85 7.09 38.85
N ALA A 314 -10.27 6.64 37.75
CA ALA A 314 -10.30 7.38 36.50
C ALA A 314 -11.71 7.38 35.90
N PRO A 315 -12.16 8.46 35.26
CA PRO A 315 -13.43 8.45 34.56
C PRO A 315 -13.46 7.26 33.58
N ALA A 316 -14.59 6.56 33.53
CA ALA A 316 -14.79 5.37 32.69
C ALA A 316 -14.37 5.71 31.24
N VAL A 317 -13.22 5.22 30.84
CA VAL A 317 -12.85 5.24 29.43
C VAL A 317 -13.76 4.25 28.75
N THR A 318 -14.60 4.73 27.85
CA THR A 318 -15.47 3.86 27.07
C THR A 318 -14.58 2.97 26.20
N GLY A 319 -14.70 1.67 26.36
CA GLY A 319 -13.94 0.69 25.58
C GLY A 319 -14.45 0.55 24.14
N PRO A 320 -13.74 -0.23 23.33
CA PRO A 320 -14.15 -0.54 21.97
C PRO A 320 -15.56 -1.13 21.90
N LYS A 321 -16.33 -0.75 20.88
CA LYS A 321 -17.67 -1.24 20.61
C LYS A 321 -17.74 -1.98 19.30
N SER A 322 -18.50 -3.07 19.27
CA SER A 322 -18.75 -3.82 18.02
C SER A 322 -17.47 -4.36 17.37
N VAL A 323 -16.64 -5.05 18.15
CA VAL A 323 -15.47 -5.78 17.64
C VAL A 323 -15.89 -7.19 17.26
N LYS A 324 -15.59 -7.62 16.03
CA LYS A 324 -15.92 -8.96 15.54
C LYS A 324 -14.67 -9.67 15.04
N ILE A 325 -14.50 -10.89 15.52
CA ILE A 325 -13.44 -11.80 15.07
C ILE A 325 -14.13 -13.07 14.57
N THR A 326 -14.02 -13.33 13.27
CA THR A 326 -14.75 -14.44 12.63
C THR A 326 -13.81 -15.30 11.78
N SER A 327 -14.07 -16.59 11.73
CA SER A 327 -13.40 -17.56 10.84
C SER A 327 -11.87 -17.48 10.91
N SER A 328 -11.33 -17.08 12.06
CA SER A 328 -9.91 -16.78 12.27
C SER A 328 -9.22 -17.90 13.05
N ARG A 329 -7.90 -17.95 12.92
CA ARG A 329 -7.06 -18.94 13.59
C ARG A 329 -6.11 -18.25 14.56
N PHE A 330 -5.96 -18.82 15.75
CA PHE A 330 -5.03 -18.41 16.79
C PHE A 330 -4.06 -19.55 17.03
N ASN A 331 -2.77 -19.32 16.84
CA ASN A 331 -1.75 -20.35 16.89
C ASN A 331 -0.51 -19.87 17.63
N ASP A 332 0.03 -20.70 18.54
CA ASP A 332 1.21 -20.37 19.35
C ASP A 332 1.07 -19.02 20.08
N ILE A 333 0.03 -18.91 20.91
CA ILE A 333 -0.23 -17.74 21.75
C ILE A 333 0.05 -18.09 23.21
N TYR A 334 1.01 -17.39 23.79
CA TYR A 334 1.52 -17.74 25.11
C TYR A 334 0.47 -17.61 26.23
N LYS A 335 -0.31 -16.52 26.27
CA LYS A 335 -1.21 -16.26 27.38
C LYS A 335 -2.69 -16.31 26.99
N GLN A 336 -3.16 -15.43 26.13
CA GLN A 336 -4.59 -15.33 25.77
C GLN A 336 -4.74 -15.06 24.27
N GLY A 337 -5.66 -15.79 23.63
CA GLY A 337 -6.05 -15.51 22.26
C GLY A 337 -6.75 -14.15 22.18
N MET A 338 -7.71 -13.92 23.06
CA MET A 338 -8.40 -12.64 23.16
C MET A 338 -8.56 -12.24 24.62
N HIS A 339 -8.27 -10.99 24.95
CA HIS A 339 -8.49 -10.41 26.25
C HIS A 339 -9.15 -9.04 26.15
N ALA A 340 -10.40 -8.95 26.55
CA ALA A 340 -11.14 -7.70 26.63
C ALA A 340 -11.21 -7.23 28.09
N TYR A 341 -10.60 -6.09 28.37
CA TYR A 341 -10.66 -5.45 29.68
C TYR A 341 -11.96 -4.68 29.85
N ASN A 342 -12.38 -3.97 28.79
CA ASN A 342 -13.65 -3.26 28.70
C ASN A 342 -14.10 -3.24 27.25
N GLY A 343 -15.39 -3.11 27.01
CA GLY A 343 -15.93 -3.02 25.66
C GLY A 343 -17.31 -3.63 25.56
N ASP A 344 -18.05 -3.22 24.54
CA ASP A 344 -19.42 -3.66 24.32
C ASP A 344 -19.55 -4.40 23.01
N ASN A 345 -20.39 -5.45 22.98
CA ASN A 345 -20.72 -6.19 21.77
C ASN A 345 -19.46 -6.75 21.05
N ILE A 346 -18.61 -7.44 21.81
CA ILE A 346 -17.44 -8.11 21.26
C ILE A 346 -17.85 -9.55 20.91
N VAL A 347 -17.64 -9.91 19.66
CA VAL A 347 -18.07 -11.21 19.12
C VAL A 347 -16.88 -12.00 18.63
N SER A 348 -16.69 -13.21 19.18
CA SER A 348 -15.80 -14.24 18.67
C SER A 348 -16.67 -15.34 18.06
N ALA A 349 -16.48 -15.63 16.76
CA ALA A 349 -17.33 -16.62 16.11
C ALA A 349 -16.59 -17.49 15.10
N TYR A 350 -16.76 -18.80 15.23
CA TYR A 350 -16.22 -19.82 14.32
C TYR A 350 -14.70 -19.76 14.18
N ASN A 351 -13.99 -19.38 15.25
CA ASN A 351 -12.55 -19.32 15.29
C ASN A 351 -11.94 -20.64 15.78
N ILE A 352 -10.67 -20.88 15.42
CA ILE A 352 -9.90 -22.05 15.83
C ILE A 352 -8.73 -21.58 16.69
N TYR A 353 -8.66 -22.08 17.90
CA TYR A 353 -7.60 -21.79 18.86
C TYR A 353 -6.71 -23.02 19.02
N ILE A 354 -5.47 -22.94 18.55
CA ILE A 354 -4.48 -24.01 18.59
C ILE A 354 -3.29 -23.54 19.41
N ASP A 355 -2.87 -24.35 20.36
CA ASP A 355 -1.69 -24.06 21.19
C ASP A 355 -1.75 -22.66 21.87
N VAL A 356 -2.95 -22.31 22.33
CA VAL A 356 -3.19 -21.03 23.03
C VAL A 356 -3.20 -21.28 24.54
N ALA A 357 -2.66 -20.33 25.29
CA ALA A 357 -2.48 -20.41 26.75
C ALA A 357 -1.54 -21.54 27.18
N ASN A 358 -0.57 -21.87 26.34
CA ASN A 358 0.44 -22.90 26.62
C ASN A 358 1.48 -22.41 27.66
N ASN A 359 1.07 -22.42 28.90
CA ASN A 359 1.93 -22.02 30.04
C ASN A 359 2.75 -23.21 30.56
N SER A 360 3.54 -23.84 29.69
CA SER A 360 4.44 -24.94 30.06
C SER A 360 5.65 -24.51 30.91
N LEU A 361 5.85 -23.23 31.15
CA LEU A 361 6.98 -22.68 31.90
C LEU A 361 6.60 -22.26 33.33
N GLY A 362 5.99 -23.13 34.12
CA GLY A 362 6.17 -23.21 35.56
C GLY A 362 5.99 -21.99 36.48
N ASN A 363 5.64 -20.83 36.00
CA ASN A 363 5.52 -19.60 36.80
C ASN A 363 4.07 -19.26 37.16
N GLY A 364 3.37 -20.10 37.84
CA GLY A 364 2.27 -19.75 38.76
C GLY A 364 1.10 -18.89 38.34
N ASN A 365 1.13 -18.26 37.22
CA ASN A 365 0.08 -17.44 36.63
C ASN A 365 -0.49 -18.10 35.37
N ALA A 366 -1.10 -19.23 35.51
CA ALA A 366 -1.84 -19.87 34.44
C ALA A 366 -2.90 -18.90 33.91
N ALA A 367 -2.81 -18.56 32.62
CA ALA A 367 -3.96 -17.98 31.96
C ALA A 367 -5.05 -19.03 32.01
N THR A 368 -6.12 -18.74 32.73
CA THR A 368 -7.20 -19.69 32.93
C THR A 368 -8.17 -19.73 31.76
N HIS A 369 -8.05 -18.76 30.81
CA HIS A 369 -9.02 -18.59 29.75
C HIS A 369 -8.34 -18.26 28.43
N VAL A 370 -8.70 -18.93 27.36
CA VAL A 370 -8.28 -18.62 25.99
C VAL A 370 -8.93 -17.32 25.51
N ILE A 371 -10.17 -17.12 25.89
CA ILE A 371 -10.96 -15.90 25.67
C ILE A 371 -11.38 -15.38 27.04
N ASP A 372 -11.13 -14.12 27.30
CA ASP A 372 -11.41 -13.44 28.55
C ASP A 372 -12.15 -12.12 28.28
N PHE A 373 -13.41 -12.06 28.73
CA PHE A 373 -14.27 -10.87 28.71
C PHE A 373 -14.43 -10.35 30.14
N ALA A 374 -13.48 -9.49 30.59
CA ALA A 374 -13.46 -9.07 31.99
C ALA A 374 -14.66 -8.17 32.36
N ASP A 375 -14.99 -7.15 31.52
CA ASP A 375 -16.08 -6.21 31.78
C ASP A 375 -16.90 -5.89 30.52
N GLY A 376 -17.10 -6.86 29.63
CA GLY A 376 -17.80 -6.66 28.35
C GLY A 376 -19.32 -6.86 28.47
N VAL A 377 -20.10 -5.87 28.07
CA VAL A 377 -21.56 -5.97 27.96
C VAL A 377 -21.95 -6.46 26.56
N GLY A 378 -22.79 -7.51 26.51
CA GLY A 378 -23.27 -8.09 25.27
C GLY A 378 -22.19 -8.83 24.45
N SER A 379 -21.08 -9.20 25.10
CA SER A 379 -19.99 -9.94 24.45
C SER A 379 -20.25 -11.44 24.53
N PHE A 380 -19.94 -12.18 23.45
CA PHE A 380 -20.17 -13.63 23.40
C PHE A 380 -19.21 -14.34 22.41
N SER A 381 -19.04 -15.62 22.64
CA SER A 381 -18.35 -16.57 21.76
C SER A 381 -19.34 -17.59 21.23
N ILE A 382 -19.29 -17.90 19.93
CA ILE A 382 -20.17 -18.88 19.30
C ILE A 382 -19.42 -19.72 18.25
N GLY A 383 -19.56 -21.05 18.37
CA GLY A 383 -18.99 -21.98 17.39
C GLY A 383 -17.45 -21.99 17.33
N ASP A 384 -16.78 -21.41 18.31
CA ASP A 384 -15.33 -21.47 18.43
C ASP A 384 -14.86 -22.89 18.82
N SER A 385 -13.75 -23.32 18.25
CA SER A 385 -13.12 -24.61 18.57
C SER A 385 -11.76 -24.41 19.26
N PHE A 386 -11.48 -25.23 20.24
CA PHE A 386 -10.30 -25.16 21.07
C PHE A 386 -9.56 -26.50 20.98
N ASP A 387 -8.40 -26.49 20.35
CA ASP A 387 -7.50 -27.63 20.31
C ASP A 387 -6.40 -27.42 21.36
N ARG A 388 -6.35 -28.31 22.33
CA ARG A 388 -5.29 -28.35 23.35
C ARG A 388 -4.29 -29.42 22.94
N PRO A 389 -2.97 -29.11 23.02
CA PRO A 389 -1.94 -30.09 22.78
C PRO A 389 -1.98 -31.23 23.77
#